data_91a20ed42bb0380f2f62fa708e095b4e
#
_entry.id   91a20ed42bb0380f2f62fa708e095b4e
#
_cell.length_a   1.000
_cell.length_b   1.000
_cell.length_c   1.000
_cell.angle_alpha   90.00
_cell.angle_beta   90.00
_cell.angle_gamma   90.00
#
_symmetry.space_group_name_H-M   'P 1'
#
loop_
_entity.id
_entity.type
_entity.pdbx_description
1 polymer ?
#
loop_
_entity_poly.entity_id
_entity_poly.type
_entity_poly.pdbx_seq_one_letter_code
_entity_poly.pdbx_strand_id
1 'polypeptide(L)'
;MEVERAKGAQAFDVAYGMAARRQRFGGGGVAQEPTRYLEIVQIDDTPFPVAFVIDPVRGVPCGVPTVTIALCIYTRVILGWDISFDPPNHTTFMSTLLHMSLPKAVPEPFARITEVGDIHGKV
;
A
#
# COMPACT_ATOMS: atom_id res chain seq x y z
N MET A 1 -19.76 7.25 26.81
CA MET A 1 -18.70 6.70 25.93
C MET A 1 -17.74 7.74 25.42
N GLU A 2 -18.16 8.86 24.86
CA GLU A 2 -17.26 9.93 24.37
C GLU A 2 -16.46 10.61 25.49
N VAL A 3 -17.09 10.89 26.64
CA VAL A 3 -16.44 11.52 27.81
C VAL A 3 -15.37 10.61 28.43
N GLU A 4 -15.56 9.31 28.46
CA GLU A 4 -14.55 8.35 28.96
C GLU A 4 -13.36 8.22 28.01
N ARG A 5 -13.61 8.25 26.71
CA ARG A 5 -12.53 8.30 25.69
C ARG A 5 -11.67 9.55 25.80
N ALA A 6 -12.30 10.71 26.03
CA ALA A 6 -11.60 11.98 26.19
C ALA A 6 -10.75 11.99 27.47
N LYS A 7 -11.25 11.47 28.58
CA LYS A 7 -10.49 11.34 29.84
C LYS A 7 -9.31 10.38 29.71
N GLY A 8 -9.49 9.26 29.03
CA GLY A 8 -8.43 8.30 28.76
C GLY A 8 -7.33 8.88 27.86
N ALA A 9 -7.70 9.68 26.85
CA ALA A 9 -6.76 10.34 25.96
C ALA A 9 -5.93 11.41 26.69
N GLN A 10 -6.53 12.20 27.56
CA GLN A 10 -5.83 13.21 28.36
C GLN A 10 -4.85 12.60 29.37
N ALA A 11 -5.26 11.54 30.04
CA ALA A 11 -4.38 10.81 30.96
C ALA A 11 -3.19 10.18 30.24
N PHE A 12 -3.40 9.70 29.01
CA PHE A 12 -2.35 9.14 28.17
C PHE A 12 -1.35 10.19 27.69
N ASP A 13 -1.81 11.43 27.40
CA ASP A 13 -0.95 12.56 27.01
C ASP A 13 0.06 12.92 28.10
N VAL A 14 -0.39 12.91 29.35
CA VAL A 14 0.48 13.20 30.51
C VAL A 14 1.56 12.13 30.67
N ALA A 15 1.23 10.87 30.39
CA ALA A 15 2.14 9.75 30.58
C ALA A 15 3.11 9.53 29.40
N TYR A 16 2.66 9.73 28.17
CA TYR A 16 3.36 9.27 26.96
C TYR A 16 3.55 10.34 25.88
N GLY A 17 2.99 11.52 26.04
CA GLY A 17 3.07 12.64 25.13
C GLY A 17 2.12 12.59 23.94
N MET A 18 1.93 13.75 23.29
CA MET A 18 0.95 13.92 22.21
C MET A 18 1.21 13.09 20.95
N ALA A 19 2.45 12.74 20.65
CA ALA A 19 2.79 11.90 19.51
C ALA A 19 2.26 10.48 19.67
N ALA A 20 2.46 9.89 20.86
CA ALA A 20 1.94 8.57 21.19
C ALA A 20 0.40 8.53 21.25
N ARG A 21 -0.21 9.63 21.69
CA ARG A 21 -1.67 9.80 21.64
C ARG A 21 -2.22 9.73 20.23
N ARG A 22 -1.61 10.48 19.27
CA ARG A 22 -2.04 10.46 17.86
C ARG A 22 -1.97 9.06 17.28
N GLN A 23 -0.96 8.30 17.62
CA GLN A 23 -0.80 6.91 17.16
C GLN A 23 -1.87 5.97 17.73
N ARG A 24 -2.25 6.15 19.00
CA ARG A 24 -3.21 5.26 19.69
C ARG A 24 -4.67 5.64 19.50
N PHE A 25 -4.97 6.95 19.43
CA PHE A 25 -6.33 7.47 19.38
C PHE A 25 -6.66 8.23 18.09
N GLY A 26 -5.69 8.45 17.20
CA GLY A 26 -5.84 9.23 15.97
C GLY A 26 -6.63 8.52 14.85
N GLY A 27 -7.10 7.30 15.08
CA GLY A 27 -7.85 6.52 14.09
C GLY A 27 -9.33 6.89 13.92
N GLY A 28 -9.75 8.07 14.38
CA GLY A 28 -11.15 8.53 14.33
C GLY A 28 -11.52 9.39 13.13
N GLY A 29 -10.76 9.37 12.04
CA GLY A 29 -11.18 10.03 10.79
C GLY A 29 -12.36 9.29 10.16
N VAL A 30 -13.32 10.05 9.61
CA VAL A 30 -14.35 9.49 8.74
C VAL A 30 -13.63 8.89 7.55
N ALA A 31 -13.82 7.59 7.30
CA ALA A 31 -13.28 6.94 6.12
C ALA A 31 -13.86 7.66 4.89
N GLN A 32 -12.98 8.17 4.03
CA GLN A 32 -13.42 8.74 2.78
C GLN A 32 -13.91 7.61 1.88
N GLU A 33 -15.18 7.64 1.53
CA GLU A 33 -15.77 6.70 0.58
C GLU A 33 -15.67 7.30 -0.83
N PRO A 34 -14.81 6.78 -1.71
CA PRO A 34 -14.71 7.25 -3.08
C PRO A 34 -15.97 6.87 -3.85
N THR A 35 -16.42 7.76 -4.73
CA THR A 35 -17.62 7.58 -5.55
C THR A 35 -17.32 7.14 -6.97
N ARG A 36 -16.05 7.23 -7.38
CA ARG A 36 -15.61 6.89 -8.75
C ARG A 36 -14.22 6.29 -8.79
N TYR A 37 -13.90 5.68 -9.91
CA TYR A 37 -12.60 5.10 -10.21
C TYR A 37 -11.47 6.15 -10.15
N LEU A 38 -10.34 5.78 -9.55
CA LEU A 38 -9.15 6.62 -9.38
C LEU A 38 -9.33 7.90 -8.53
N GLU A 39 -10.46 8.09 -7.88
CA GLU A 39 -10.65 9.24 -6.99
C GLU A 39 -9.71 9.20 -5.79
N ILE A 40 -9.52 8.00 -5.21
CA ILE A 40 -8.57 7.76 -4.13
C ILE A 40 -7.74 6.54 -4.47
N VAL A 41 -6.42 6.72 -4.50
CA VAL A 41 -5.43 5.64 -4.62
C VAL A 41 -4.65 5.58 -3.31
N GLN A 42 -4.67 4.43 -2.68
CA GLN A 42 -3.87 4.14 -1.49
C GLN A 42 -2.60 3.43 -1.90
N ILE A 43 -1.45 3.90 -1.40
CA ILE A 43 -0.16 3.23 -1.56
C ILE A 43 0.29 2.80 -0.18
N ASP A 44 0.68 1.54 -0.06
CA ASP A 44 1.12 0.94 1.20
C ASP A 44 2.26 -0.04 0.98
N ASP A 45 3.12 -0.15 1.99
CA ASP A 45 4.29 -1.01 1.99
C ASP A 45 4.09 -2.16 2.97
N THR A 46 4.30 -3.38 2.50
CA THR A 46 4.15 -4.58 3.33
C THR A 46 5.34 -5.51 3.15
N PRO A 47 6.02 -5.94 4.22
CA PRO A 47 7.00 -7.01 4.12
C PRO A 47 6.31 -8.31 3.69
N PHE A 48 6.92 -9.04 2.78
CA PHE A 48 6.39 -10.31 2.25
C PHE A 48 7.07 -11.50 2.94
N PRO A 49 6.68 -11.84 4.17
CA PRO A 49 7.44 -12.72 5.07
C PRO A 49 7.47 -14.18 4.63
N VAL A 50 6.66 -14.57 3.66
CA VAL A 50 6.64 -15.93 3.10
C VAL A 50 7.63 -16.12 1.96
N ALA A 51 8.21 -15.04 1.43
CA ALA A 51 9.21 -15.08 0.36
C ALA A 51 10.61 -14.90 0.94
N PHE A 52 11.38 -15.96 0.98
CA PHE A 52 12.79 -15.91 1.32
C PHE A 52 13.60 -16.11 0.03
N VAL A 53 14.13 -15.04 -0.51
CA VAL A 53 14.83 -15.06 -1.79
C VAL A 53 16.29 -15.41 -1.58
N ILE A 54 16.78 -16.33 -2.39
CA ILE A 54 18.19 -16.75 -2.41
C ILE A 54 18.81 -16.28 -3.73
N ASP A 55 19.96 -15.62 -3.66
CA ASP A 55 20.76 -15.31 -4.85
C ASP A 55 21.21 -16.63 -5.50
N PRO A 56 20.75 -16.95 -6.74
CA PRO A 56 21.06 -18.23 -7.36
C PRO A 56 22.53 -18.39 -7.74
N VAL A 57 23.27 -17.28 -7.83
CA VAL A 57 24.70 -17.30 -8.19
C VAL A 57 25.58 -17.52 -6.98
N ARG A 58 25.24 -16.88 -5.87
CA ARG A 58 26.04 -16.89 -4.63
C ARG A 58 25.54 -17.87 -3.59
N GLY A 59 24.31 -18.36 -3.72
CA GLY A 59 23.65 -19.23 -2.72
C GLY A 59 23.39 -18.55 -1.39
N VAL A 60 23.41 -17.21 -1.37
CA VAL A 60 23.25 -16.40 -0.16
C VAL A 60 21.81 -15.91 -0.05
N PRO A 61 21.18 -15.98 1.15
CA PRO A 61 19.84 -15.44 1.33
C PRO A 61 19.85 -13.90 1.19
N CYS A 62 18.99 -13.39 0.32
CA CYS A 62 18.80 -11.94 0.12
C CYS A 62 17.88 -11.32 1.18
N GLY A 63 17.11 -12.13 1.90
CA GLY A 63 16.18 -11.68 2.92
C GLY A 63 14.71 -11.64 2.46
N VAL A 64 13.90 -10.95 3.24
CA VAL A 64 12.46 -10.80 3.00
C VAL A 64 12.23 -9.52 2.19
N PRO A 65 11.63 -9.60 1.00
CA PRO A 65 11.33 -8.41 0.22
C PRO A 65 10.17 -7.62 0.82
N THR A 66 10.15 -6.32 0.56
CA THR A 66 9.02 -5.44 0.80
C THR A 66 8.26 -5.23 -0.51
N VAL A 67 6.96 -5.37 -0.46
CA VAL A 67 6.07 -5.11 -1.59
C VAL A 67 5.35 -3.79 -1.35
N THR A 68 5.50 -2.86 -2.28
CA THR A 68 4.75 -1.60 -2.32
C THR A 68 3.60 -1.78 -3.31
N ILE A 69 2.36 -1.51 -2.88
CA ILE A 69 1.16 -1.71 -3.70
C ILE A 69 0.38 -0.40 -3.80
N ALA A 70 -0.03 -0.03 -5.01
CA ALA A 70 -1.00 1.03 -5.26
C ALA A 70 -2.38 0.42 -5.54
N LEU A 71 -3.36 0.75 -4.72
CA LEU A 71 -4.71 0.21 -4.75
C LEU A 71 -5.74 1.31 -5.00
N CYS A 72 -6.63 1.11 -5.98
CA CYS A 72 -7.81 1.96 -6.12
C CYS A 72 -8.84 1.60 -5.03
N ILE A 73 -9.20 2.56 -4.18
CA ILE A 73 -10.12 2.30 -3.06
C ILE A 73 -11.53 1.97 -3.55
N TYR A 74 -11.98 2.59 -4.65
CA TYR A 74 -13.32 2.35 -5.19
C TYR A 74 -13.49 0.95 -5.77
N THR A 75 -12.55 0.52 -6.64
CA THR A 75 -12.66 -0.77 -7.35
C THR A 75 -11.96 -1.92 -6.66
N ARG A 76 -11.09 -1.63 -5.69
CA ARG A 76 -10.21 -2.61 -5.02
C ARG A 76 -9.21 -3.29 -5.96
N VAL A 77 -8.96 -2.69 -7.12
CA VAL A 77 -8.00 -3.19 -8.11
C VAL A 77 -6.60 -2.68 -7.78
N ILE A 78 -5.61 -3.56 -7.89
CA ILE A 78 -4.19 -3.20 -7.80
C ILE A 78 -3.80 -2.53 -9.10
N LEU A 79 -3.42 -1.25 -9.02
CA LEU A 79 -3.03 -0.43 -10.16
C LEU A 79 -1.56 -0.55 -10.50
N GLY A 80 -0.73 -0.71 -9.48
CA GLY A 80 0.72 -0.85 -9.62
C GLY A 80 1.33 -1.50 -8.40
N TRP A 81 2.55 -1.98 -8.56
CA TRP A 81 3.32 -2.58 -7.48
C TRP A 81 4.81 -2.47 -7.76
N ASP A 82 5.60 -2.55 -6.71
CA ASP A 82 7.06 -2.66 -6.73
C ASP A 82 7.51 -3.67 -5.68
N ILE A 83 8.63 -4.34 -5.93
CA ILE A 83 9.24 -5.27 -4.98
C ILE A 83 10.69 -4.84 -4.77
N SER A 84 11.06 -4.58 -3.53
CA SER A 84 12.40 -4.15 -3.16
C SER A 84 12.90 -4.90 -1.93
N PHE A 85 14.23 -5.09 -1.83
CA PHE A 85 14.89 -5.52 -0.61
C PHE A 85 15.30 -4.34 0.28
N ASP A 86 15.22 -3.12 -0.25
CA ASP A 86 15.45 -1.91 0.52
C ASP A 86 14.23 -1.56 1.38
N PRO A 87 14.44 -0.88 2.49
CA PRO A 87 13.34 -0.29 3.26
C PRO A 87 12.50 0.65 2.39
N PRO A 88 11.19 0.82 2.69
CA PRO A 88 10.33 1.76 2.00
C PRO A 88 10.98 3.14 1.89
N ASN A 89 11.06 3.66 0.68
CA ASN A 89 11.69 4.93 0.39
C ASN A 89 11.04 5.62 -0.80
N HIS A 90 11.50 6.83 -1.11
CA HIS A 90 10.95 7.62 -2.22
C HIS A 90 11.09 6.90 -3.59
N THR A 91 12.15 6.12 -3.78
CA THR A 91 12.38 5.40 -5.04
C THR A 91 11.35 4.29 -5.25
N THR A 92 11.04 3.48 -4.22
CA THR A 92 10.02 2.43 -4.30
C THR A 92 8.63 3.01 -4.55
N PHE A 93 8.33 4.15 -3.91
CA PHE A 93 7.09 4.88 -4.14
C PHE A 93 6.98 5.38 -5.60
N MET A 94 8.03 6.01 -6.14
CA MET A 94 8.04 6.51 -7.53
C MET A 94 8.00 5.36 -8.54
N SER A 95 8.67 4.25 -8.27
CA SER A 95 8.61 3.03 -9.10
C SER A 95 7.18 2.49 -9.18
N THR A 96 6.48 2.42 -8.05
CA THR A 96 5.08 1.99 -7.98
C THR A 96 4.16 2.92 -8.77
N LEU A 97 4.35 4.25 -8.66
CA LEU A 97 3.59 5.23 -9.45
C LEU A 97 3.86 5.08 -10.95
N LEU A 98 5.11 4.90 -11.33
CA LEU A 98 5.49 4.67 -12.73
C LEU A 98 4.85 3.39 -13.26
N HIS A 99 4.95 2.29 -12.49
CA HIS A 99 4.31 1.03 -12.85
C HIS A 99 2.77 1.18 -12.96
N MET A 100 2.13 1.95 -12.08
CA MET A 100 0.70 2.25 -12.17
C MET A 100 0.33 2.98 -13.45
N SER A 101 1.20 3.89 -13.93
CA SER A 101 0.94 4.78 -15.07
C SER A 101 1.26 4.15 -16.43
N LEU A 102 2.07 3.10 -16.46
CA LEU A 102 2.48 2.44 -17.70
C LEU A 102 1.51 1.33 -18.12
N PRO A 103 1.34 1.10 -19.44
CA PRO A 103 0.61 -0.06 -19.92
C PRO A 103 1.19 -1.37 -19.40
N LYS A 104 0.33 -2.32 -19.02
CA LYS A 104 0.75 -3.64 -18.55
C LYS A 104 0.93 -4.60 -19.73
N ALA A 105 2.10 -5.22 -19.82
CA ALA A 105 2.27 -6.37 -20.68
C ALA A 105 1.60 -7.59 -20.02
N VAL A 106 0.63 -8.18 -20.69
CA VAL A 106 -0.03 -9.41 -20.23
C VAL A 106 0.68 -10.60 -20.83
N PRO A 107 1.35 -11.44 -20.02
CA PRO A 107 2.01 -12.64 -20.52
C PRO A 107 1.01 -13.65 -21.11
N GLU A 108 1.39 -14.34 -22.19
CA GLU A 108 0.73 -15.57 -22.58
C GLU A 108 0.87 -16.61 -21.43
N PRO A 109 -0.15 -17.34 -21.01
CA PRO A 109 -1.47 -17.57 -21.62
C PRO A 109 -2.59 -16.64 -21.12
N PHE A 110 -2.29 -15.59 -20.39
CA PHE A 110 -3.28 -14.69 -19.76
C PHE A 110 -3.84 -13.62 -20.72
N ALA A 111 -3.35 -13.56 -21.95
CA ALA A 111 -3.78 -12.59 -22.96
C ALA A 111 -5.30 -12.59 -23.23
N ARG A 112 -5.97 -13.73 -23.00
CA ARG A 112 -7.43 -13.85 -23.14
C ARG A 112 -8.23 -13.12 -22.04
N ILE A 113 -7.57 -12.73 -20.95
CA ILE A 113 -8.21 -12.05 -19.83
C ILE A 113 -8.26 -10.52 -20.07
N THR A 114 -7.53 -10.04 -21.08
CA THR A 114 -7.49 -8.61 -21.43
C THR A 114 -8.81 -8.06 -21.98
N GLU A 115 -9.76 -8.92 -22.37
CA GLU A 115 -11.12 -8.46 -22.73
C GLU A 115 -11.93 -7.95 -21.53
N VAL A 116 -11.48 -8.22 -20.32
CA VAL A 116 -12.11 -7.69 -19.08
C VAL A 116 -11.52 -6.32 -18.76
N GLY A 117 -11.84 -5.36 -19.61
CA GLY A 117 -11.63 -3.97 -19.32
C GLY A 117 -10.19 -3.51 -19.46
N ASP A 118 -9.97 -2.74 -20.49
CA ASP A 118 -8.90 -1.76 -20.56
C ASP A 118 -9.05 -0.82 -19.33
N ILE A 119 -8.42 -1.21 -18.21
CA ILE A 119 -8.52 -0.49 -16.93
C ILE A 119 -7.82 0.88 -17.04
N HIS A 120 -7.09 1.11 -18.11
CA HIS A 120 -6.66 2.43 -18.52
C HIS A 120 -7.83 3.14 -19.18
N GLY A 121 -8.72 3.69 -18.34
CA GLY A 121 -9.77 4.54 -18.82
C GLY A 121 -9.18 5.58 -19.78
N LYS A 122 -9.59 5.51 -21.02
CA LYS A 122 -9.45 6.67 -21.90
C LYS A 122 -10.17 7.81 -21.21
N VAL A 123 -9.38 8.76 -20.72
CA VAL A 123 -9.89 10.05 -20.31
C VAL A 123 -10.39 10.75 -21.55
#